data_4098a1efcc25c53819504fbb9e73d468
#
_entry.id   4098a1efcc25c53819504fbb9e73d468
#
_cell.length_a   1.000
_cell.length_b   1.000
_cell.length_c   1.000
_cell.angle_alpha   90.00
_cell.angle_beta   90.00
_cell.angle_gamma   90.00
#
_symmetry.space_group_name_H-M   'P 1'
#
loop_
_entity.id
_entity.type
_entity.pdbx_description
1 polymer ?
#
loop_
_entity_poly.entity_id
_entity_poly.type
_entity_poly.pdbx_seq_one_letter_code
_entity_poly.pdbx_strand_id
1 'polypeptide(L)'
;HFFRNKVEFNQKFKEYIGREYLDLRKTSLSKFEKFLKKHSIIMVKPVDQSGGANVSRITIDKTTNIEKLYEVLLKTKQYLVEDYVRQHKEMNRLCKASVNTLRIVTVRKNNHTTVMLRAIRIGNGIRDVDNFHSGGMYTLFDENGVITKPAMDREGRLYEIHPVSQVAITGFHIPYYKEAIAMAVEASKKIPQVGLVGW
;
A
#
# COMPACT_ATOMS: atom_id res chain seq x y z
N HIS A 1 10.15 17.43 -2.52
CA HIS A 1 10.17 16.27 -3.42
C HIS A 1 8.91 15.45 -3.16
N PHE A 2 7.97 15.44 -4.12
CA PHE A 2 6.62 14.86 -3.97
C PHE A 2 6.59 13.38 -3.51
N PHE A 3 7.64 12.59 -3.74
CA PHE A 3 7.73 11.22 -3.21
C PHE A 3 7.85 11.14 -1.67
N ARG A 4 8.25 12.23 -1.01
CA ARG A 4 8.32 12.29 0.47
C ARG A 4 6.99 12.72 1.09
N ASN A 5 6.12 13.36 0.33
CA ASN A 5 4.82 13.84 0.78
C ASN A 5 3.70 13.02 0.12
N LYS A 6 3.02 12.18 0.90
CA LYS A 6 1.98 11.28 0.40
C LYS A 6 0.78 12.01 -0.20
N VAL A 7 0.45 13.21 0.28
CA VAL A 7 -0.64 14.01 -0.28
C VAL A 7 -0.26 14.55 -1.65
N GLU A 8 0.96 15.08 -1.80
CA GLU A 8 1.46 15.54 -3.11
C GLU A 8 1.58 14.37 -4.10
N PHE A 9 2.02 13.19 -3.61
CA PHE A 9 2.04 11.97 -4.40
C PHE A 9 0.63 11.59 -4.87
N ASN A 10 -0.34 11.55 -3.96
CA ASN A 10 -1.73 11.22 -4.27
C ASN A 10 -2.34 12.21 -5.27
N GLN A 11 -2.02 13.51 -5.17
CA GLN A 11 -2.46 14.52 -6.13
C GLN A 11 -1.83 14.32 -7.51
N LYS A 12 -0.51 14.06 -7.57
CA LYS A 12 0.24 13.86 -8.80
C LYS A 12 -0.23 12.63 -9.58
N PHE A 13 -0.59 11.57 -8.86
CA PHE A 13 -0.97 10.26 -9.40
C PHE A 13 -2.44 9.90 -9.13
N LYS A 14 -3.32 10.91 -9.01
CA LYS A 14 -4.72 10.73 -8.58
C LYS A 14 -5.50 9.67 -9.37
N GLU A 15 -5.23 9.52 -10.68
CA GLU A 15 -5.88 8.53 -11.54
C GLU A 15 -5.47 7.09 -11.25
N TYR A 16 -4.36 6.88 -10.51
CA TYR A 16 -3.85 5.56 -10.13
C TYR A 16 -4.14 5.22 -8.65
N ILE A 17 -4.64 6.18 -7.85
CA ILE A 17 -4.80 5.96 -6.40
C ILE A 17 -5.99 5.05 -6.08
N GLY A 18 -7.07 5.11 -6.84
CA GLY A 18 -8.22 4.19 -6.74
C GLY A 18 -8.99 4.22 -5.40
N ARG A 19 -8.73 5.20 -4.52
CA ARG A 19 -9.40 5.37 -3.22
C ARG A 19 -9.57 6.83 -2.86
N GLU A 20 -10.61 7.12 -2.09
CA GLU A 20 -10.82 8.46 -1.53
C GLU A 20 -9.82 8.73 -0.39
N TYR A 21 -9.40 9.99 -0.24
CA TYR A 21 -8.56 10.42 0.87
C TYR A 21 -8.81 11.87 1.27
N LEU A 22 -8.41 12.21 2.49
CA LEU A 22 -8.42 13.57 3.02
C LEU A 22 -7.05 13.97 3.56
N ASP A 23 -6.70 15.25 3.37
CA ASP A 23 -5.64 15.92 4.10
C ASP A 23 -6.27 16.77 5.21
N LEU A 24 -6.20 16.32 6.45
CA LEU A 24 -6.84 16.99 7.59
C LEU A 24 -6.34 18.39 7.85
N ARG A 25 -5.15 18.77 7.37
CA ARG A 25 -4.63 20.13 7.45
C ARG A 25 -5.46 21.13 6.64
N LYS A 26 -6.22 20.64 5.66
CA LYS A 26 -7.06 21.42 4.73
C LYS A 26 -8.52 20.98 4.73
N THR A 27 -8.92 20.16 5.71
CA THR A 27 -10.25 19.55 5.77
C THR A 27 -10.95 20.03 7.04
N SER A 28 -12.18 20.52 6.93
CA SER A 28 -13.02 20.88 8.09
C SER A 28 -13.62 19.64 8.73
N LEU A 29 -14.01 19.74 10.01
CA LEU A 29 -14.71 18.67 10.74
C LEU A 29 -15.93 18.16 9.94
N SER A 30 -16.77 19.04 9.41
CA SER A 30 -17.95 18.66 8.62
C SER A 30 -17.62 17.85 7.36
N LYS A 31 -16.48 18.13 6.67
CA LYS A 31 -16.02 17.32 5.55
C LYS A 31 -15.48 15.96 6.02
N PHE A 32 -14.81 15.93 7.17
CA PHE A 32 -14.35 14.69 7.78
C PHE A 32 -15.52 13.79 8.18
N GLU A 33 -16.57 14.34 8.81
CA GLU A 33 -17.80 13.60 9.12
C GLU A 33 -18.47 13.00 7.87
N LYS A 34 -18.57 13.79 6.79
CA LYS A 34 -19.12 13.30 5.51
C LYS A 34 -18.30 12.14 4.93
N PHE A 35 -16.97 12.19 5.07
CA PHE A 35 -16.08 11.12 4.64
C PHE A 35 -16.32 9.86 5.47
N LEU A 36 -16.41 9.96 6.80
CA LEU A 36 -16.62 8.82 7.69
C LEU A 36 -18.01 8.16 7.52
N LYS A 37 -19.02 8.92 7.09
CA LYS A 37 -20.34 8.35 6.74
C LYS A 37 -20.28 7.39 5.53
N LYS A 38 -19.30 7.58 4.62
CA LYS A 38 -19.09 6.70 3.46
C LYS A 38 -18.15 5.53 3.78
N HIS A 39 -17.21 5.72 4.71
CA HIS A 39 -16.08 4.82 4.95
C HIS A 39 -16.05 4.38 6.40
N SER A 40 -16.61 3.19 6.68
CA SER A 40 -16.64 2.62 8.03
C SER A 40 -15.29 2.10 8.53
N ILE A 41 -14.31 1.96 7.65
CA ILE A 41 -12.92 1.62 7.99
C ILE A 41 -12.01 2.59 7.27
N ILE A 42 -11.10 3.21 8.00
CA ILE A 42 -10.14 4.16 7.46
C ILE A 42 -8.71 3.79 7.85
N MET A 43 -7.76 4.21 7.02
CA MET A 43 -6.34 4.19 7.34
C MET A 43 -5.87 5.61 7.62
N VAL A 44 -5.19 5.80 8.75
CA VAL A 44 -4.63 7.10 9.14
C VAL A 44 -3.12 7.02 9.23
N LYS A 45 -2.43 8.06 8.78
CA LYS A 45 -0.96 8.07 8.72
C LYS A 45 -0.38 9.47 8.62
N PRO A 46 0.87 9.67 9.07
CA PRO A 46 1.61 10.90 8.80
C PRO A 46 1.86 11.09 7.30
N VAL A 47 1.94 12.35 6.88
CA VAL A 47 2.12 12.71 5.46
C VAL A 47 3.53 12.37 4.96
N ASP A 48 4.55 12.47 5.80
CA ASP A 48 5.98 12.50 5.44
C ASP A 48 6.81 11.34 6.00
N GLN A 49 6.21 10.41 6.75
CA GLN A 49 6.91 9.24 7.29
C GLN A 49 6.85 8.06 6.32
N SER A 50 7.83 7.14 6.42
CA SER A 50 7.98 5.95 5.58
C SER A 50 8.03 4.67 6.43
N GLY A 51 8.08 3.49 5.77
CA GLY A 51 8.26 2.20 6.45
C GLY A 51 7.05 1.68 7.22
N GLY A 52 5.86 2.25 7.04
CA GLY A 52 4.64 1.84 7.79
C GLY A 52 4.60 2.37 9.23
N ALA A 53 5.53 3.24 9.63
CA ALA A 53 5.53 3.85 10.96
C ALA A 53 4.27 4.72 11.16
N ASN A 54 3.64 4.56 12.32
CA ASN A 54 2.43 5.32 12.70
C ASN A 54 1.26 5.22 11.70
N VAL A 55 1.16 4.09 11.01
CA VAL A 55 -0.02 3.74 10.20
C VAL A 55 -0.99 2.97 11.09
N SER A 56 -2.23 3.44 11.16
CA SER A 56 -3.26 2.79 11.97
C SER A 56 -4.55 2.59 11.18
N ARG A 57 -5.19 1.45 11.40
CA ARG A 57 -6.54 1.16 10.92
C ARG A 57 -7.53 1.56 12.03
N ILE A 58 -8.56 2.31 11.67
CA ILE A 58 -9.62 2.73 12.57
C ILE A 58 -10.96 2.26 11.99
N THR A 59 -11.72 1.53 12.79
CA THR A 59 -13.11 1.18 12.47
C THR A 59 -14.04 2.23 13.08
N ILE A 60 -14.95 2.75 12.26
CA ILE A 60 -15.92 3.75 12.64
C ILE A 60 -17.26 3.06 12.91
N ASP A 61 -17.79 3.25 14.08
CA ASP A 61 -19.09 2.72 14.50
C ASP A 61 -19.95 3.80 15.17
N LYS A 62 -21.12 3.40 15.66
CA LYS A 62 -22.08 4.31 16.29
C LYS A 62 -21.57 4.94 17.61
N THR A 63 -20.56 4.36 18.25
CA THR A 63 -19.96 4.83 19.50
C THR A 63 -18.79 5.78 19.27
N THR A 64 -18.32 5.91 18.02
CA THR A 64 -17.18 6.73 17.66
C THR A 64 -17.49 8.21 17.82
N ASN A 65 -16.82 8.88 18.75
CA ASN A 65 -16.87 10.34 18.85
C ASN A 65 -15.99 10.95 17.76
N ILE A 66 -16.62 11.43 16.68
CA ILE A 66 -15.95 11.93 15.48
C ILE A 66 -15.16 13.22 15.74
N GLU A 67 -15.70 14.13 16.55
CA GLU A 67 -15.02 15.37 16.90
C GLU A 67 -13.73 15.09 17.66
N LYS A 68 -13.79 14.26 18.71
CA LYS A 68 -12.62 13.82 19.47
C LYS A 68 -11.61 13.09 18.59
N LEU A 69 -12.07 12.22 17.67
CA LEU A 69 -11.19 11.54 16.73
C LEU A 69 -10.46 12.54 15.82
N TYR A 70 -11.17 13.52 15.28
CA TYR A 70 -10.58 14.57 14.45
C TYR A 70 -9.49 15.35 15.20
N GLU A 71 -9.76 15.79 16.43
CA GLU A 71 -8.79 16.49 17.28
C GLU A 71 -7.56 15.64 17.57
N VAL A 72 -7.75 14.35 17.91
CA VAL A 72 -6.65 13.42 18.17
C VAL A 72 -5.77 13.26 16.94
N LEU A 73 -6.36 13.08 15.76
CA LEU A 73 -5.61 12.93 14.51
C LEU A 73 -4.81 14.18 14.17
N LEU A 74 -5.35 15.38 14.40
CA LEU A 74 -4.63 16.65 14.24
C LEU A 74 -3.47 16.75 15.23
N LYS A 75 -3.72 16.48 16.52
CA LYS A 75 -2.71 16.52 17.58
C LYS A 75 -1.55 15.53 17.35
N THR A 76 -1.87 14.33 16.86
CA THR A 76 -0.87 13.28 16.59
C THR A 76 -0.24 13.39 15.20
N LYS A 77 -0.59 14.42 14.42
CA LYS A 77 -0.08 14.68 13.06
C LYS A 77 -0.38 13.56 12.06
N GLN A 78 -1.43 12.78 12.30
CA GLN A 78 -1.93 11.77 11.37
C GLN A 78 -2.85 12.42 10.33
N TYR A 79 -2.30 13.30 9.54
CA TYR A 79 -3.06 14.19 8.66
C TYR A 79 -3.65 13.52 7.42
N LEU A 80 -3.08 12.40 6.96
CA LEU A 80 -3.60 11.69 5.79
C LEU A 80 -4.56 10.61 6.25
N VAL A 81 -5.84 10.79 5.91
CA VAL A 81 -6.92 9.81 6.12
C VAL A 81 -7.31 9.24 4.78
N GLU A 82 -7.32 7.92 4.64
CA GLU A 82 -7.65 7.23 3.40
C GLU A 82 -8.73 6.17 3.65
N ASP A 83 -9.58 5.91 2.64
CA ASP A 83 -10.42 4.73 2.62
C ASP A 83 -9.57 3.46 2.72
N TYR A 84 -10.10 2.45 3.41
CA TYR A 84 -9.44 1.17 3.56
C TYR A 84 -9.45 0.40 2.24
N VAL A 85 -8.26 -0.01 1.78
CA VAL A 85 -8.13 -0.82 0.56
C VAL A 85 -8.56 -2.26 0.84
N ARG A 86 -9.62 -2.69 0.18
CA ARG A 86 -10.03 -4.11 0.18
C ARG A 86 -9.32 -4.84 -0.95
N GLN A 87 -8.33 -5.65 -0.57
CA GLN A 87 -7.57 -6.40 -1.59
C GLN A 87 -8.40 -7.51 -2.23
N HIS A 88 -7.96 -7.96 -3.40
CA HIS A 88 -8.59 -9.05 -4.13
C HIS A 88 -8.67 -10.34 -3.30
N LYS A 89 -9.75 -11.13 -3.48
CA LYS A 89 -10.00 -12.36 -2.71
C LYS A 89 -8.84 -13.36 -2.75
N GLU A 90 -8.17 -13.53 -3.89
CA GLU A 90 -7.01 -14.42 -3.99
C GLU A 90 -5.84 -13.91 -3.15
N MET A 91 -5.60 -12.60 -3.12
CA MET A 91 -4.58 -12.01 -2.25
C MET A 91 -4.91 -12.18 -0.77
N ASN A 92 -6.20 -12.22 -0.40
CA ASN A 92 -6.64 -12.55 0.96
C ASN A 92 -6.30 -13.99 1.37
N ARG A 93 -6.26 -14.92 0.40
CA ARG A 93 -5.83 -16.31 0.67
C ARG A 93 -4.37 -16.33 1.13
N LEU A 94 -3.53 -15.53 0.50
CA LEU A 94 -2.11 -15.46 0.85
C LEU A 94 -1.91 -14.81 2.24
N CYS A 95 -2.46 -13.61 2.45
CA CYS A 95 -2.52 -12.97 3.77
C CYS A 95 -3.72 -12.03 3.86
N LYS A 96 -4.64 -12.29 4.81
CA LYS A 96 -5.84 -11.48 5.02
C LYS A 96 -5.62 -10.32 6.00
N ALA A 97 -4.64 -10.43 6.90
CA ALA A 97 -4.44 -9.47 7.98
C ALA A 97 -3.99 -8.09 7.46
N SER A 98 -3.24 -8.07 6.34
CA SER A 98 -2.78 -6.84 5.70
C SER A 98 -2.99 -6.87 4.19
N VAL A 99 -2.94 -5.71 3.56
CA VAL A 99 -2.88 -5.61 2.09
C VAL A 99 -1.49 -6.06 1.64
N ASN A 100 -1.43 -7.12 0.82
CA ASN A 100 -0.19 -7.55 0.19
C ASN A 100 0.08 -6.66 -1.04
N THR A 101 1.27 -6.09 -1.14
CA THR A 101 1.57 -5.07 -2.16
C THR A 101 2.61 -5.51 -3.16
N LEU A 102 2.39 -5.18 -4.42
CA LEU A 102 3.41 -5.36 -5.44
C LEU A 102 4.44 -4.23 -5.35
N ARG A 103 5.71 -4.58 -5.45
CA ARG A 103 6.83 -3.65 -5.60
C ARG A 103 7.37 -3.81 -7.02
N ILE A 104 7.05 -2.87 -7.87
CA ILE A 104 7.49 -2.84 -9.27
C ILE A 104 8.52 -1.74 -9.41
N VAL A 105 9.73 -2.08 -9.87
CA VAL A 105 10.77 -1.08 -10.14
C VAL A 105 10.86 -0.85 -11.63
N THR A 106 10.69 0.40 -12.04
CA THR A 106 10.84 0.84 -13.44
C THR A 106 12.10 1.65 -13.62
N VAL A 107 12.80 1.42 -14.72
CA VAL A 107 13.91 2.23 -15.21
C VAL A 107 13.48 2.93 -16.51
N ARG A 108 13.68 4.23 -16.58
CA ARG A 108 13.37 5.04 -17.76
C ARG A 108 14.63 5.64 -18.35
N LYS A 109 14.88 5.35 -19.63
CA LYS A 109 15.99 5.90 -20.41
C LYS A 109 15.51 6.18 -21.85
N ASN A 110 15.86 7.32 -22.42
CA ASN A 110 15.57 7.68 -23.81
C ASN A 110 14.08 7.47 -24.17
N ASN A 111 13.16 7.94 -23.33
CA ASN A 111 11.71 7.77 -23.49
C ASN A 111 11.20 6.32 -23.46
N HIS A 112 12.07 5.35 -23.23
CA HIS A 112 11.70 3.96 -23.02
C HIS A 112 11.66 3.62 -21.53
N THR A 113 10.63 2.87 -21.10
CA THR A 113 10.49 2.41 -19.70
C THR A 113 10.56 0.89 -19.67
N THR A 114 11.48 0.36 -18.87
CA THR A 114 11.67 -1.08 -18.65
C THR A 114 11.34 -1.42 -17.20
N VAL A 115 10.69 -2.56 -16.99
CA VAL A 115 10.47 -3.13 -15.65
C VAL A 115 11.70 -3.93 -15.24
N MET A 116 12.42 -3.41 -14.25
CA MET A 116 13.67 -4.01 -13.76
C MET A 116 13.44 -5.05 -12.67
N LEU A 117 12.42 -4.82 -11.80
CA LEU A 117 12.13 -5.72 -10.68
C LEU A 117 10.62 -5.90 -10.53
N ARG A 118 10.22 -7.14 -10.26
CA ARG A 118 8.87 -7.55 -9.90
C ARG A 118 8.94 -8.29 -8.58
N ALA A 119 8.47 -7.66 -7.52
CA ALA A 119 8.43 -8.26 -6.20
C ALA A 119 7.05 -8.09 -5.56
N ILE A 120 6.72 -8.99 -4.67
CA ILE A 120 5.53 -8.89 -3.83
C ILE A 120 5.96 -8.82 -2.36
N ARG A 121 5.36 -7.93 -1.60
CA ARG A 121 5.43 -7.91 -0.15
C ARG A 121 4.20 -8.60 0.40
N ILE A 122 4.42 -9.47 1.36
CA ILE A 122 3.39 -10.32 1.98
C ILE A 122 3.42 -10.03 3.48
N GLY A 123 2.26 -9.76 4.07
CA GLY A 123 2.17 -9.62 5.52
C GLY A 123 2.48 -10.92 6.25
N ASN A 124 2.81 -10.83 7.53
CA ASN A 124 3.09 -12.02 8.35
C ASN A 124 1.83 -12.67 8.97
N GLY A 125 0.65 -12.12 8.70
CA GLY A 125 -0.63 -12.61 9.23
C GLY A 125 -0.98 -12.08 10.63
N ILE A 126 -0.09 -11.30 11.27
CA ILE A 126 -0.28 -10.78 12.65
C ILE A 126 -0.54 -9.27 12.64
N ARG A 127 0.08 -8.52 11.73
CA ARG A 127 0.01 -7.05 11.65
C ARG A 127 -0.83 -6.57 10.49
N ASP A 128 -1.37 -5.36 10.60
CA ASP A 128 -2.15 -4.68 9.54
C ASP A 128 -1.31 -4.14 8.37
N VAL A 129 0.01 -4.39 8.36
CA VAL A 129 0.95 -3.89 7.35
C VAL A 129 1.85 -5.00 6.82
N ASP A 130 2.22 -4.91 5.55
CA ASP A 130 3.10 -5.86 4.85
C ASP A 130 4.57 -5.43 4.82
N ASN A 131 4.91 -4.34 5.51
CA ASN A 131 6.24 -3.78 5.48
C ASN A 131 7.27 -4.76 6.04
N PHE A 132 8.36 -4.96 5.30
CA PHE A 132 9.47 -5.83 5.65
C PHE A 132 10.07 -5.54 7.04
N HIS A 133 10.27 -4.25 7.37
CA HIS A 133 10.75 -3.83 8.69
C HIS A 133 9.74 -4.03 9.83
N SER A 134 8.47 -4.28 9.49
CA SER A 134 7.40 -4.55 10.45
C SER A 134 7.07 -6.04 10.57
N GLY A 135 7.96 -6.91 10.09
CA GLY A 135 7.83 -8.36 10.15
C GLY A 135 7.14 -8.98 8.92
N GLY A 136 6.85 -8.19 7.89
CA GLY A 136 6.43 -8.73 6.60
C GLY A 136 7.56 -9.46 5.89
N MET A 137 7.23 -10.15 4.83
CA MET A 137 8.17 -10.88 3.99
C MET A 137 8.08 -10.41 2.53
N TYR A 138 9.06 -10.69 1.71
CA TYR A 138 9.01 -10.41 0.29
C TYR A 138 9.55 -11.56 -0.55
N THR A 139 9.11 -11.62 -1.80
CA THR A 139 9.63 -12.53 -2.81
C THR A 139 9.48 -11.94 -4.20
N LEU A 140 9.98 -12.64 -5.21
CA LEU A 140 9.91 -12.25 -6.61
C LEU A 140 8.82 -13.01 -7.33
N PHE A 141 8.26 -12.39 -8.37
CA PHE A 141 7.39 -13.04 -9.34
C PHE A 141 7.88 -12.80 -10.77
N ASP A 142 7.55 -13.73 -11.64
CA ASP A 142 7.96 -13.73 -13.04
C ASP A 142 7.07 -12.85 -13.94
N GLU A 143 7.32 -12.88 -15.23
CA GLU A 143 6.55 -12.16 -16.25
C GLU A 143 5.12 -12.71 -16.45
N ASN A 144 4.83 -13.89 -15.93
CA ASN A 144 3.50 -14.51 -15.93
C ASN A 144 2.72 -14.23 -14.63
N GLY A 145 3.30 -13.47 -13.69
CA GLY A 145 2.70 -13.16 -12.40
C GLY A 145 2.75 -14.31 -11.40
N VAL A 146 3.65 -15.28 -11.61
CA VAL A 146 3.83 -16.44 -10.73
C VAL A 146 4.98 -16.16 -9.76
N ILE A 147 4.76 -16.40 -8.48
CA ILE A 147 5.82 -16.34 -7.48
C ILE A 147 6.76 -17.52 -7.68
N THR A 148 8.06 -17.26 -7.91
CA THR A 148 9.04 -18.26 -8.33
C THR A 148 10.02 -18.68 -7.23
N LYS A 149 10.00 -17.99 -6.09
CA LYS A 149 10.94 -18.20 -4.98
C LYS A 149 10.20 -18.18 -3.65
N PRO A 150 10.71 -18.85 -2.61
CA PRO A 150 10.22 -18.68 -1.25
C PRO A 150 10.23 -17.20 -0.84
N ALA A 151 9.31 -16.81 0.04
CA ALA A 151 9.37 -15.48 0.63
C ALA A 151 10.42 -15.44 1.73
N MET A 152 11.11 -14.31 1.87
CA MET A 152 12.12 -14.08 2.88
C MET A 152 11.70 -12.98 3.83
N ASP A 153 11.86 -13.19 5.14
CA ASP A 153 11.68 -12.16 6.15
C ASP A 153 12.99 -11.41 6.45
N ARG A 154 12.91 -10.46 7.38
CA ARG A 154 14.05 -9.60 7.76
C ARG A 154 15.22 -10.39 8.39
N GLU A 155 14.92 -11.49 9.04
CA GLU A 155 15.90 -12.36 9.68
C GLU A 155 16.53 -13.35 8.70
N GLY A 156 16.14 -13.31 7.43
CA GLY A 156 16.65 -14.20 6.37
C GLY A 156 16.00 -15.58 6.35
N ARG A 157 14.91 -15.79 7.12
CA ARG A 157 14.17 -17.06 7.08
C ARG A 157 13.36 -17.15 5.80
N LEU A 158 13.33 -18.35 5.21
CA LEU A 158 12.63 -18.62 3.96
C LEU A 158 11.32 -19.36 4.24
N TYR A 159 10.28 -18.98 3.50
CA TYR A 159 8.94 -19.51 3.63
C TYR A 159 8.39 -19.96 2.28
N GLU A 160 8.31 -21.28 2.06
CA GLU A 160 7.59 -21.89 0.93
C GLU A 160 6.08 -21.80 1.11
N ILE A 161 5.64 -21.88 2.37
CA ILE A 161 4.25 -21.83 2.80
C ILE A 161 4.09 -20.67 3.77
N HIS A 162 3.04 -19.90 3.62
CA HIS A 162 2.76 -18.77 4.53
C HIS A 162 2.47 -19.27 5.95
N PRO A 163 3.16 -18.75 6.99
CA PRO A 163 3.12 -19.33 8.35
C PRO A 163 1.74 -19.33 9.00
N VAL A 164 0.86 -18.39 8.66
CA VAL A 164 -0.47 -18.26 9.25
C VAL A 164 -1.55 -18.84 8.33
N SER A 165 -1.59 -18.46 7.05
CA SER A 165 -2.64 -18.91 6.14
C SER A 165 -2.45 -20.33 5.59
N GLN A 166 -1.25 -20.89 5.73
CA GLN A 166 -0.85 -22.21 5.20
C GLN A 166 -0.98 -22.35 3.68
N VAL A 167 -1.04 -21.21 2.98
CA VAL A 167 -1.08 -21.17 1.51
C VAL A 167 0.35 -21.24 0.96
N ALA A 168 0.55 -22.06 -0.07
CA ALA A 168 1.83 -22.10 -0.78
C ALA A 168 2.14 -20.73 -1.40
N ILE A 169 3.34 -20.22 -1.11
CA ILE A 169 3.83 -18.94 -1.63
C ILE A 169 4.42 -19.16 -3.02
N THR A 170 5.37 -20.09 -3.13
CA THR A 170 5.92 -20.48 -4.44
C THR A 170 4.84 -21.10 -5.30
N GLY A 171 4.74 -20.68 -6.56
CA GLY A 171 3.69 -21.08 -7.47
C GLY A 171 2.38 -20.28 -7.34
N PHE A 172 2.28 -19.35 -6.40
CA PHE A 172 1.09 -18.51 -6.27
C PHE A 172 0.96 -17.55 -7.45
N HIS A 173 -0.24 -17.53 -8.08
CA HIS A 173 -0.58 -16.63 -9.18
C HIS A 173 -1.14 -15.31 -8.65
N ILE A 174 -0.47 -14.21 -8.96
CA ILE A 174 -0.87 -12.85 -8.57
C ILE A 174 -1.98 -12.36 -9.51
N PRO A 175 -3.17 -12.02 -9.00
CA PRO A 175 -4.23 -11.48 -9.83
C PRO A 175 -3.88 -10.08 -10.34
N TYR A 176 -4.31 -9.74 -11.56
CA TYR A 176 -4.15 -8.40 -12.17
C TYR A 176 -2.69 -7.89 -12.24
N TYR A 177 -1.71 -8.79 -12.27
CA TYR A 177 -0.30 -8.39 -12.31
C TYR A 177 0.06 -7.62 -13.60
N LYS A 178 -0.58 -7.96 -14.74
CA LYS A 178 -0.36 -7.26 -16.02
C LYS A 178 -0.82 -5.81 -15.95
N GLU A 179 -1.99 -5.60 -15.38
CA GLU A 179 -2.57 -4.27 -15.16
C GLU A 179 -1.71 -3.45 -14.18
N ALA A 180 -1.19 -4.07 -13.13
CA ALA A 180 -0.28 -3.41 -12.19
C ALA A 180 1.05 -3.02 -12.87
N ILE A 181 1.61 -3.89 -13.69
CA ILE A 181 2.82 -3.58 -14.49
C ILE A 181 2.55 -2.43 -15.46
N ALA A 182 1.46 -2.50 -16.21
CA ALA A 182 1.08 -1.44 -17.15
C ALA A 182 0.89 -0.09 -16.43
N MET A 183 0.20 -0.10 -15.28
CA MET A 183 0.00 1.09 -14.45
C MET A 183 1.34 1.70 -14.00
N ALA A 184 2.30 0.89 -13.53
CA ALA A 184 3.61 1.37 -13.11
C ALA A 184 4.40 1.98 -14.28
N VAL A 185 4.35 1.38 -15.46
CA VAL A 185 4.98 1.89 -16.68
C VAL A 185 4.36 3.23 -17.09
N GLU A 186 3.02 3.33 -17.12
CA GLU A 186 2.33 4.58 -17.46
C GLU A 186 2.58 5.68 -16.42
N ALA A 187 2.55 5.35 -15.12
CA ALA A 187 2.88 6.30 -14.06
C ALA A 187 4.31 6.86 -14.21
N SER A 188 5.29 6.04 -14.64
CA SER A 188 6.66 6.48 -14.85
C SER A 188 6.78 7.57 -15.93
N LYS A 189 5.91 7.56 -16.94
CA LYS A 189 5.90 8.55 -18.03
C LYS A 189 5.52 9.95 -17.55
N LYS A 190 4.78 10.06 -16.43
CA LYS A 190 4.39 11.35 -15.82
C LYS A 190 5.52 12.08 -15.10
N ILE A 191 6.63 11.41 -14.92
CA ILE A 191 7.82 11.93 -14.22
C ILE A 191 9.09 11.64 -15.00
N PRO A 192 9.20 12.12 -16.26
CA PRO A 192 10.29 11.77 -17.19
C PRO A 192 11.68 12.12 -16.65
N GLN A 193 11.77 13.06 -15.71
CA GLN A 193 13.01 13.48 -15.04
C GLN A 193 13.50 12.47 -13.99
N VAL A 194 12.73 11.42 -13.66
CA VAL A 194 13.12 10.40 -12.68
C VAL A 194 13.41 9.10 -13.42
N GLY A 195 14.69 8.76 -13.51
CA GLY A 195 15.14 7.59 -14.26
C GLY A 195 14.85 6.24 -13.61
N LEU A 196 14.69 6.17 -12.27
CA LEU A 196 14.40 4.95 -11.54
C LEU A 196 13.35 5.19 -10.46
N VAL A 197 12.30 4.37 -10.46
CA VAL A 197 11.22 4.45 -9.48
C VAL A 197 10.81 3.06 -8.99
N GLY A 198 10.66 2.92 -7.68
CA GLY A 198 10.01 1.77 -7.04
C GLY A 198 8.57 2.12 -6.66
N TRP A 199 7.64 1.60 -7.42
CA TRP A 199 6.19 1.76 -7.25
C TRP A 199 5.65 0.83 -6.18
#